data_dc1b385901da1a95b41325b143d616cb
#
_entry.id   dc1b385901da1a95b41325b143d616cb
#
_cell.length_a   1.000
_cell.length_b   1.000
_cell.length_c   1.000
_cell.angle_alpha   90.00
_cell.angle_beta   90.00
_cell.angle_gamma   90.00
#
_symmetry.space_group_name_H-M   'P 1'
#
loop_
_entity.id
_entity.type
_entity.pdbx_description
1 polymer ?
#
loop_
_entity_poly.entity_id
_entity_poly.type
_entity_poly.pdbx_seq_one_letter_code
_entity_poly.pdbx_strand_id
1 'polypeptide(L)'
;RGLGDVYKRQVYDQMVLEKAGLNLAGVVRAEGETFRWAGKYEGAMESVETLSTEVNVLGDFKPILPEVWANPQVLFCASTHPASQLAVLDQCPRAQLTVLDTFMLWIDTEFETLSEAMRKVDVVVINEQEVCSIAGDEILLRAMKSIISGEALHGGSGAGPGPRCLIAKRGSGGVLAMLPFGTLAMPAYPTSEIIDPTGCGDSFAGSFLAYLAGRPGVLTDIEAIRNALVHATVTSSFTLEGIGTSEIASIDRGSYHARVDRYRRIVGIK
;
A
#
# COMPACT_ATOMS: atom_id res chain seq x y z
N ARG A 1 -31.52 -5.85 -4.78
CA ARG A 1 -31.02 -6.73 -3.70
C ARG A 1 -31.60 -6.23 -2.39
N GLY A 2 -32.27 -7.09 -1.60
CA GLY A 2 -32.93 -6.66 -0.38
C GLY A 2 -31.95 -6.40 0.76
N LEU A 3 -32.37 -5.60 1.76
CA LEU A 3 -31.58 -5.26 2.97
C LEU A 3 -30.96 -6.50 3.66
N GLY A 4 -31.62 -7.66 3.57
CA GLY A 4 -31.11 -8.92 4.14
C GLY A 4 -29.83 -9.45 3.48
N ASP A 5 -29.56 -9.13 2.22
CA ASP A 5 -28.33 -9.56 1.53
C ASP A 5 -27.12 -8.70 1.92
N VAL A 6 -27.36 -7.41 2.23
CA VAL A 6 -26.30 -6.50 2.71
C VAL A 6 -25.84 -6.90 4.10
N TYR A 7 -26.74 -7.23 5.02
CA TYR A 7 -26.39 -7.69 6.37
C TYR A 7 -25.62 -9.02 6.35
N LYS A 8 -26.02 -9.97 5.50
CA LYS A 8 -25.32 -11.26 5.37
C LYS A 8 -23.90 -11.06 4.84
N ARG A 9 -23.68 -10.16 3.90
CA ARG A 9 -22.36 -9.87 3.35
C ARG A 9 -21.44 -9.24 4.40
N GLN A 10 -21.91 -8.25 5.17
CA GLN A 10 -21.13 -7.62 6.24
C GLN A 10 -20.68 -8.61 7.32
N VAL A 11 -21.53 -9.55 7.71
CA VAL A 11 -21.17 -10.63 8.66
C VAL A 11 -20.12 -11.55 8.06
N TYR A 12 -20.24 -11.90 6.80
CA TYR A 12 -19.26 -12.74 6.11
C TYR A 12 -17.90 -12.06 6.03
N ASP A 13 -17.86 -10.79 5.64
CA ASP A 13 -16.61 -10.02 5.52
C ASP A 13 -15.89 -9.93 6.87
N GLN A 14 -16.60 -9.70 7.99
CA GLN A 14 -16.03 -9.74 9.33
C GLN A 14 -15.44 -11.10 9.70
N MET A 15 -16.16 -12.18 9.42
CA MET A 15 -15.68 -13.53 9.70
C MET A 15 -14.39 -13.87 8.96
N VAL A 16 -14.21 -13.36 7.74
CA VAL A 16 -12.96 -13.53 6.97
C VAL A 16 -11.80 -12.82 7.66
N LEU A 17 -12.00 -11.58 8.09
CA LEU A 17 -10.99 -10.78 8.79
C LEU A 17 -10.62 -11.40 10.15
N GLU A 18 -11.61 -11.84 10.93
CA GLU A 18 -11.40 -12.51 12.21
C GLU A 18 -10.64 -13.84 12.05
N LYS A 19 -10.98 -14.64 11.04
CA LYS A 19 -10.25 -15.87 10.71
C LYS A 19 -8.79 -15.60 10.30
N ALA A 20 -8.53 -14.45 9.68
CA ALA A 20 -7.17 -13.99 9.40
C ALA A 20 -6.42 -13.47 10.64
N GLY A 21 -7.05 -13.48 11.82
CA GLY A 21 -6.45 -13.06 13.10
C GLY A 21 -6.44 -11.54 13.30
N LEU A 22 -7.26 -10.80 12.55
CA LEU A 22 -7.34 -9.34 12.70
C LEU A 22 -8.18 -8.96 13.90
N ASN A 23 -7.70 -7.98 14.68
CA ASN A 23 -8.48 -7.36 15.75
C ASN A 23 -9.36 -6.25 15.19
N LEU A 24 -10.67 -6.44 15.26
CA LEU A 24 -11.67 -5.53 14.67
C LEU A 24 -12.17 -4.45 15.63
N ALA A 25 -11.54 -4.24 16.78
CA ALA A 25 -11.99 -3.26 17.78
C ALA A 25 -12.02 -1.81 17.25
N GLY A 26 -11.24 -1.50 16.21
CA GLY A 26 -11.24 -0.20 15.53
C GLY A 26 -12.17 -0.10 14.32
N VAL A 27 -12.91 -1.16 14.00
CA VAL A 27 -13.83 -1.13 12.85
C VAL A 27 -15.11 -0.40 13.25
N VAL A 28 -15.38 0.70 12.58
CA VAL A 28 -16.59 1.51 12.78
C VAL A 28 -17.61 1.18 11.69
N ARG A 29 -18.86 1.00 12.10
CA ARG A 29 -19.99 0.87 11.18
C ARG A 29 -20.70 2.20 11.08
N ALA A 30 -20.67 2.83 9.91
CA ALA A 30 -21.39 4.06 9.64
C ALA A 30 -22.72 3.76 8.91
N GLU A 31 -23.71 4.62 9.10
CA GLU A 31 -24.93 4.59 8.31
C GLU A 31 -24.67 5.21 6.94
N GLY A 32 -25.12 4.54 5.87
CA GLY A 32 -24.96 4.98 4.49
C GLY A 32 -24.33 3.91 3.59
N GLU A 33 -23.99 4.32 2.37
CA GLU A 33 -23.36 3.42 1.41
C GLU A 33 -21.84 3.38 1.62
N THR A 34 -21.24 2.19 1.40
CA THR A 34 -19.79 2.01 1.47
C THR A 34 -19.10 2.59 0.24
N PHE A 35 -17.82 2.89 0.34
CA PHE A 35 -16.98 3.26 -0.79
C PHE A 35 -17.15 2.26 -1.94
N ARG A 36 -17.30 2.78 -3.16
CA ARG A 36 -17.35 1.98 -4.38
C ARG A 36 -16.40 2.54 -5.41
N TRP A 37 -15.67 1.65 -6.04
CA TRP A 37 -14.84 1.96 -7.18
C TRP A 37 -15.11 0.95 -8.29
N ALA A 38 -15.18 1.42 -9.52
CA ALA A 38 -15.27 0.59 -10.71
C ALA A 38 -14.18 1.02 -11.69
N GLY A 39 -13.40 0.05 -12.15
CA GLY A 39 -12.34 0.24 -13.12
C GLY A 39 -12.35 -0.82 -14.21
N LYS A 40 -11.76 -0.48 -15.34
CA LYS A 40 -11.54 -1.39 -16.47
C LYS A 40 -10.04 -1.53 -16.68
N TYR A 41 -9.55 -2.76 -16.60
CA TYR A 41 -8.16 -3.05 -16.96
C TYR A 41 -8.03 -3.24 -18.46
N GLU A 42 -6.95 -2.72 -19.04
CA GLU A 42 -6.66 -2.78 -20.47
C GLU A 42 -5.29 -3.39 -20.76
N GLY A 43 -5.11 -3.84 -22.01
CA GLY A 43 -3.88 -4.52 -22.42
C GLY A 43 -3.64 -5.82 -21.64
N ALA A 44 -2.41 -6.02 -21.18
CA ALA A 44 -2.03 -7.16 -20.32
C ALA A 44 -2.31 -6.88 -18.83
N MET A 45 -3.41 -6.20 -18.50
CA MET A 45 -3.79 -5.75 -17.15
C MET A 45 -2.80 -4.71 -16.56
N GLU A 46 -2.06 -3.99 -17.40
CA GLU A 46 -1.03 -3.02 -16.98
C GLU A 46 -1.57 -1.61 -16.77
N SER A 47 -2.67 -1.27 -17.42
CA SER A 47 -3.34 0.02 -17.28
C SER A 47 -4.76 -0.16 -16.75
N VAL A 48 -5.23 0.81 -15.98
CA VAL A 48 -6.59 0.83 -15.45
C VAL A 48 -7.26 2.16 -15.76
N GLU A 49 -8.46 2.09 -16.35
CA GLU A 49 -9.35 3.22 -16.51
C GLU A 49 -10.37 3.22 -15.37
N THR A 50 -10.41 4.29 -14.58
CA THR A 50 -11.45 4.45 -13.56
C THR A 50 -12.76 4.85 -14.23
N LEU A 51 -13.78 4.03 -14.11
CA LEU A 51 -15.11 4.26 -14.66
C LEU A 51 -15.99 5.07 -13.71
N SER A 52 -15.90 4.80 -12.40
CA SER A 52 -16.61 5.56 -11.37
C SER A 52 -15.95 5.39 -10.01
N THR A 53 -16.09 6.42 -9.18
CA THR A 53 -15.72 6.39 -7.76
C THR A 53 -16.82 7.05 -6.94
N GLU A 54 -17.38 6.31 -5.99
CA GLU A 54 -18.36 6.79 -5.03
C GLU A 54 -17.74 6.74 -3.65
N VAL A 55 -17.35 7.91 -3.12
CA VAL A 55 -16.63 8.00 -1.84
C VAL A 55 -17.52 7.63 -0.66
N ASN A 56 -18.80 8.02 -0.71
CA ASN A 56 -19.83 7.68 0.27
C ASN A 56 -19.37 7.94 1.72
N VAL A 57 -19.68 7.06 2.69
CA VAL A 57 -19.33 7.24 4.10
C VAL A 57 -17.84 7.40 4.38
N LEU A 58 -16.97 7.02 3.44
CA LEU A 58 -15.53 7.16 3.60
C LEU A 58 -15.09 8.64 3.61
N GLY A 59 -15.82 9.52 2.92
CA GLY A 59 -15.49 10.95 2.83
C GLY A 59 -15.54 11.68 4.18
N ASP A 60 -16.48 11.29 5.03
CA ASP A 60 -16.67 11.90 6.36
C ASP A 60 -16.08 11.07 7.49
N PHE A 61 -15.42 9.96 7.17
CA PHE A 61 -14.90 9.03 8.16
C PHE A 61 -13.74 9.63 8.95
N LYS A 62 -13.94 9.72 10.27
CA LYS A 62 -12.91 10.19 11.23
C LYS A 62 -12.50 9.02 12.12
N PRO A 63 -11.36 8.40 11.86
CA PRO A 63 -10.90 7.25 12.63
C PRO A 63 -10.58 7.65 14.07
N ILE A 64 -11.09 6.85 15.01
CA ILE A 64 -10.73 6.94 16.44
C ILE A 64 -10.08 5.61 16.81
N LEU A 65 -8.81 5.64 17.18
CA LEU A 65 -8.06 4.44 17.53
C LEU A 65 -8.31 4.05 18.99
N PRO A 66 -8.45 2.74 19.29
CA PRO A 66 -8.34 2.26 20.65
C PRO A 66 -7.02 2.69 21.28
N GLU A 67 -7.02 3.13 22.54
CA GLU A 67 -5.84 3.63 23.25
C GLU A 67 -4.66 2.63 23.24
N VAL A 68 -4.96 1.34 23.29
CA VAL A 68 -3.97 0.25 23.25
C VAL A 68 -3.18 0.20 21.93
N TRP A 69 -3.64 0.88 20.88
CA TRP A 69 -2.99 0.94 19.58
C TRP A 69 -2.21 2.24 19.33
N ALA A 70 -2.16 3.14 20.30
CA ALA A 70 -1.48 4.44 20.15
C ALA A 70 0.05 4.34 19.93
N ASN A 71 0.66 3.18 20.15
CA ASN A 71 2.10 2.96 20.00
C ASN A 71 2.39 1.71 19.16
N PRO A 72 2.00 1.66 17.89
CA PRO A 72 2.24 0.49 17.06
C PRO A 72 3.72 0.37 16.65
N GLN A 73 4.18 -0.85 16.43
CA GLN A 73 5.49 -1.08 15.79
C GLN A 73 5.47 -0.59 14.33
N VAL A 74 4.38 -0.86 13.63
CA VAL A 74 4.14 -0.39 12.26
C VAL A 74 2.75 0.23 12.20
N LEU A 75 2.69 1.45 11.69
CA LEU A 75 1.44 2.12 11.32
C LEU A 75 1.35 2.18 9.80
N PHE A 76 0.36 1.52 9.23
CA PHE A 76 0.09 1.58 7.80
C PHE A 76 -1.18 2.39 7.53
N CYS A 77 -0.99 3.58 6.97
CA CYS A 77 -2.06 4.40 6.43
C CYS A 77 -2.31 3.96 4.99
N ALA A 78 -3.12 2.90 4.82
CA ALA A 78 -3.53 2.41 3.51
C ALA A 78 -4.35 3.46 2.75
N SER A 79 -4.60 3.21 1.46
CA SER A 79 -5.31 4.15 0.59
C SER A 79 -6.70 4.50 1.14
N THR A 80 -6.83 5.70 1.68
CA THR A 80 -8.07 6.30 2.20
C THR A 80 -7.97 7.83 2.09
N HIS A 81 -9.01 8.55 2.53
CA HIS A 81 -8.99 10.02 2.52
C HIS A 81 -7.79 10.57 3.34
N PRO A 82 -6.96 11.46 2.77
CA PRO A 82 -5.74 11.95 3.41
C PRO A 82 -5.95 12.58 4.80
N ALA A 83 -7.09 13.24 5.03
CA ALA A 83 -7.42 13.76 6.35
C ALA A 83 -7.60 12.65 7.40
N SER A 84 -8.12 11.49 7.01
CA SER A 84 -8.21 10.31 7.88
C SER A 84 -6.83 9.73 8.16
N GLN A 85 -5.93 9.72 7.17
CA GLN A 85 -4.53 9.30 7.36
C GLN A 85 -3.82 10.21 8.36
N LEU A 86 -3.96 11.54 8.23
CA LEU A 86 -3.41 12.51 9.17
C LEU A 86 -3.96 12.31 10.58
N ALA A 87 -5.27 12.12 10.71
CA ALA A 87 -5.91 11.90 12.02
C ALA A 87 -5.38 10.64 12.72
N VAL A 88 -5.06 9.58 11.98
CA VAL A 88 -4.45 8.36 12.51
C VAL A 88 -2.98 8.60 12.90
N LEU A 89 -2.21 9.29 12.06
CA LEU A 89 -0.82 9.64 12.36
C LEU A 89 -0.70 10.47 13.65
N ASP A 90 -1.59 11.45 13.83
CA ASP A 90 -1.61 12.29 15.03
C ASP A 90 -1.99 11.51 16.32
N GLN A 91 -2.76 10.43 16.20
CA GLN A 91 -3.09 9.52 17.31
C GLN A 91 -1.95 8.54 17.62
N CYS A 92 -0.99 8.35 16.72
CA CYS A 92 0.12 7.40 16.87
C CYS A 92 1.50 8.07 16.83
N PRO A 93 1.79 9.11 17.64
CA PRO A 93 3.02 9.90 17.54
C PRO A 93 4.31 9.12 17.89
N ARG A 94 4.17 7.91 18.41
CA ARG A 94 5.28 7.01 18.79
C ARG A 94 5.31 5.73 17.96
N ALA A 95 4.64 5.68 16.82
CA ALA A 95 4.80 4.59 15.86
C ALA A 95 6.28 4.45 15.47
N GLN A 96 6.80 3.21 15.44
CA GLN A 96 8.22 2.99 15.14
C GLN A 96 8.54 3.05 13.65
N LEU A 97 7.55 2.71 12.82
CA LEU A 97 7.60 2.80 11.37
C LEU A 97 6.24 3.25 10.86
N THR A 98 6.21 4.36 10.13
CA THR A 98 4.98 4.90 9.53
C THR A 98 5.04 4.75 8.01
N VAL A 99 3.97 4.22 7.42
CA VAL A 99 3.90 3.95 5.99
C VAL A 99 2.57 4.43 5.43
N LEU A 100 2.61 4.99 4.23
CA LEU A 100 1.44 5.52 3.53
C LEU A 100 1.35 4.92 2.13
N ASP A 101 0.14 4.56 1.73
CA ASP A 101 -0.29 4.34 0.34
C ASP A 101 -1.38 5.36 -0.02
N THR A 102 -1.53 5.65 -1.31
CA THR A 102 -2.57 6.54 -1.82
C THR A 102 -3.13 5.99 -3.14
N PHE A 103 -3.96 6.81 -3.79
CA PHE A 103 -4.51 6.45 -5.07
C PHE A 103 -4.88 7.73 -5.86
N MET A 104 -4.99 7.65 -7.18
CA MET A 104 -5.11 8.81 -8.06
C MET A 104 -6.17 9.83 -7.64
N LEU A 105 -7.35 9.38 -7.15
CA LEU A 105 -8.40 10.27 -6.67
C LEU A 105 -7.87 11.30 -5.67
N TRP A 106 -7.09 10.84 -4.69
CA TRP A 106 -6.59 11.73 -3.62
C TRP A 106 -5.45 12.62 -4.09
N ILE A 107 -4.70 12.19 -5.10
CA ILE A 107 -3.70 13.02 -5.77
C ILE A 107 -4.40 14.17 -6.50
N ASP A 108 -5.53 13.89 -7.14
CA ASP A 108 -6.27 14.86 -7.94
C ASP A 108 -7.13 15.80 -7.10
N THR A 109 -7.68 15.34 -5.97
CA THR A 109 -8.69 16.09 -5.20
C THR A 109 -8.20 16.63 -3.85
N GLU A 110 -7.18 15.99 -3.24
CA GLU A 110 -6.73 16.26 -1.87
C GLU A 110 -5.22 16.47 -1.77
N PHE A 111 -4.58 17.01 -2.81
CA PHE A 111 -3.12 17.04 -2.96
C PHE A 111 -2.41 17.79 -1.83
N GLU A 112 -2.98 18.86 -1.30
CA GLU A 112 -2.41 19.60 -0.17
C GLU A 112 -2.36 18.73 1.09
N THR A 113 -3.49 18.15 1.47
CA THR A 113 -3.64 17.27 2.64
C THR A 113 -2.80 16.00 2.49
N LEU A 114 -2.77 15.41 1.29
CA LEU A 114 -1.93 14.26 0.98
C LEU A 114 -0.44 14.59 1.11
N SER A 115 -0.01 15.75 0.62
CA SER A 115 1.39 16.20 0.74
C SER A 115 1.80 16.35 2.21
N GLU A 116 0.92 16.86 3.07
CA GLU A 116 1.17 16.91 4.51
C GLU A 116 1.33 15.52 5.11
N ALA A 117 0.45 14.58 4.76
CA ALA A 117 0.53 13.19 5.23
C ALA A 117 1.83 12.52 4.76
N MET A 118 2.23 12.70 3.49
CA MET A 118 3.47 12.16 2.95
C MET A 118 4.72 12.69 3.66
N ARG A 119 4.71 13.93 4.17
CA ARG A 119 5.81 14.50 4.95
C ARG A 119 5.92 13.92 6.37
N LYS A 120 4.81 13.41 6.91
CA LYS A 120 4.75 12.87 8.27
C LYS A 120 5.12 11.39 8.37
N VAL A 121 5.25 10.69 7.23
CA VAL A 121 5.54 9.25 7.22
C VAL A 121 7.00 8.96 6.87
N ASP A 122 7.49 7.80 7.32
CA ASP A 122 8.81 7.31 6.97
C ASP A 122 8.89 6.78 5.53
N VAL A 123 7.85 6.07 5.10
CA VAL A 123 7.82 5.37 3.81
C VAL A 123 6.53 5.66 3.08
N VAL A 124 6.64 5.92 1.77
CA VAL A 124 5.50 5.94 0.85
C VAL A 124 5.63 4.79 -0.13
N VAL A 125 4.55 4.02 -0.34
CA VAL A 125 4.50 2.83 -1.22
C VAL A 125 3.39 3.04 -2.24
N ILE A 126 3.70 3.55 -3.41
CA ILE A 126 2.74 3.91 -4.46
C ILE A 126 3.15 3.35 -5.82
N ASN A 127 2.28 3.39 -6.83
CA ASN A 127 2.64 2.94 -8.16
C ASN A 127 3.40 4.02 -8.96
N GLU A 128 4.04 3.60 -10.07
CA GLU A 128 4.83 4.48 -10.94
C GLU A 128 4.01 5.64 -11.50
N GLN A 129 2.75 5.39 -11.88
CA GLN A 129 1.86 6.42 -12.42
C GLN A 129 1.54 7.49 -11.36
N GLU A 130 1.28 7.08 -10.13
CA GLU A 130 1.04 7.98 -9.00
C GLU A 130 2.30 8.81 -8.69
N VAL A 131 3.49 8.20 -8.69
CA VAL A 131 4.76 8.92 -8.53
C VAL A 131 4.92 10.00 -9.60
N CYS A 132 4.73 9.64 -10.86
CA CYS A 132 4.87 10.56 -11.99
C CYS A 132 3.80 11.67 -11.96
N SER A 133 2.57 11.35 -11.56
CA SER A 133 1.48 12.33 -11.43
C SER A 133 1.76 13.36 -10.32
N ILE A 134 2.18 12.91 -9.13
CA ILE A 134 2.55 13.79 -8.01
C ILE A 134 3.67 14.77 -8.43
N ALA A 135 4.66 14.27 -9.17
CA ALA A 135 5.82 15.07 -9.55
C ALA A 135 5.62 15.90 -10.82
N GLY A 136 4.60 15.60 -11.63
CA GLY A 136 4.45 16.19 -12.95
C GLY A 136 5.62 15.85 -13.89
N ASP A 137 6.25 14.69 -13.72
CA ASP A 137 7.46 14.29 -14.43
C ASP A 137 7.40 12.80 -14.83
N GLU A 138 7.56 12.53 -16.13
CA GLU A 138 7.52 11.18 -16.70
C GLU A 138 8.77 10.34 -16.40
N ILE A 139 9.87 10.97 -15.96
CA ILE A 139 11.10 10.25 -15.61
C ILE A 139 11.06 9.82 -14.15
N LEU A 140 10.71 8.56 -13.91
CA LEU A 140 10.47 7.99 -12.58
C LEU A 140 11.54 8.36 -11.54
N LEU A 141 12.84 8.21 -11.85
CA LEU A 141 13.91 8.54 -10.89
C LEU A 141 13.95 10.02 -10.52
N ARG A 142 13.61 10.91 -11.46
CA ARG A 142 13.56 12.35 -11.21
C ARG A 142 12.33 12.70 -10.38
N ALA A 143 11.19 12.12 -10.73
CA ALA A 143 9.94 12.21 -9.99
C ALA A 143 10.11 11.74 -8.52
N MET A 144 10.73 10.59 -8.29
CA MET A 144 11.00 10.08 -6.95
C MET A 144 11.90 11.01 -6.14
N LYS A 145 12.94 11.58 -6.75
CA LYS A 145 13.86 12.52 -6.07
C LYS A 145 13.13 13.80 -5.66
N SER A 146 12.28 14.35 -6.53
CA SER A 146 11.53 15.57 -6.23
C SER A 146 10.47 15.38 -5.14
N ILE A 147 9.88 14.18 -5.03
CA ILE A 147 8.99 13.83 -3.92
C ILE A 147 9.79 13.74 -2.60
N ILE A 148 10.91 13.01 -2.57
CA ILE A 148 11.73 12.84 -1.37
C ILE A 148 12.31 14.19 -0.90
N SER A 149 12.75 15.06 -1.82
CA SER A 149 13.22 16.41 -1.46
C SER A 149 12.09 17.33 -0.99
N GLY A 150 10.84 16.95 -1.22
CA GLY A 150 9.64 17.75 -0.95
C GLY A 150 9.34 18.79 -2.04
N GLU A 151 10.14 18.89 -3.08
CA GLU A 151 9.97 19.86 -4.17
C GLU A 151 8.64 19.64 -4.90
N ALA A 152 8.27 18.37 -5.18
CA ALA A 152 7.04 18.00 -5.86
C ALA A 152 5.80 18.00 -4.96
N LEU A 153 5.94 18.17 -3.65
CA LEU A 153 4.82 18.20 -2.71
C LEU A 153 4.30 19.63 -2.54
N HIS A 154 3.03 19.79 -2.16
CA HIS A 154 2.42 21.11 -1.94
C HIS A 154 3.29 21.97 -0.97
N GLY A 155 3.52 23.22 -1.32
CA GLY A 155 4.42 24.12 -0.59
C GLY A 155 5.91 23.95 -0.94
N GLY A 156 6.27 22.99 -1.80
CA GLY A 156 7.63 22.77 -2.27
C GLY A 156 8.60 22.36 -1.17
N SER A 157 9.91 22.39 -1.45
CA SER A 157 10.96 22.08 -0.47
C SER A 157 11.01 23.04 0.73
N GLY A 158 10.43 24.23 0.59
CA GLY A 158 10.33 25.21 1.70
C GLY A 158 9.40 24.75 2.83
N ALA A 159 8.44 23.87 2.55
CA ALA A 159 7.56 23.24 3.55
C ALA A 159 8.18 22.01 4.23
N GLY A 160 9.42 21.66 3.87
CA GLY A 160 10.17 20.53 4.41
C GLY A 160 10.34 19.36 3.41
N PRO A 161 11.15 18.36 3.76
CA PRO A 161 11.35 17.18 2.93
C PRO A 161 10.09 16.31 2.85
N GLY A 162 10.03 15.44 1.85
CA GLY A 162 9.07 14.35 1.75
C GLY A 162 9.45 13.15 2.63
N PRO A 163 8.93 11.94 2.30
CA PRO A 163 9.21 10.72 3.06
C PRO A 163 10.69 10.33 2.99
N ARG A 164 11.17 9.61 4.00
CA ARG A 164 12.55 9.09 4.02
C ARG A 164 12.80 8.01 2.97
N CYS A 165 11.77 7.26 2.62
CA CYS A 165 11.81 6.21 1.60
C CYS A 165 10.61 6.32 0.68
N LEU A 166 10.84 6.09 -0.62
CA LEU A 166 9.77 6.00 -1.61
C LEU A 166 9.91 4.70 -2.39
N ILE A 167 8.86 3.90 -2.39
CA ILE A 167 8.78 2.62 -3.11
C ILE A 167 7.78 2.77 -4.25
N ALA A 168 8.26 2.68 -5.48
CA ALA A 168 7.45 2.74 -6.69
C ALA A 168 7.17 1.32 -7.19
N LYS A 169 5.90 0.90 -7.14
CA LYS A 169 5.39 -0.34 -7.72
C LYS A 169 5.23 -0.14 -9.22
N ARG A 170 5.74 -1.05 -10.07
CA ARG A 170 5.82 -0.86 -11.52
C ARG A 170 5.16 -1.99 -12.32
N GLY A 171 4.20 -2.70 -11.73
CA GLY A 171 3.53 -3.82 -12.37
C GLY A 171 4.53 -4.87 -12.86
N SER A 172 4.50 -5.20 -14.15
CA SER A 172 5.43 -6.13 -14.80
C SER A 172 6.90 -5.65 -14.74
N GLY A 173 7.14 -4.35 -14.58
CA GLY A 173 8.48 -3.77 -14.38
C GLY A 173 9.07 -3.99 -12.98
N GLY A 174 8.31 -4.56 -12.07
CA GLY A 174 8.76 -4.87 -10.71
C GLY A 174 8.66 -3.69 -9.74
N VAL A 175 9.73 -3.40 -9.01
CA VAL A 175 9.74 -2.37 -7.98
C VAL A 175 11.05 -1.57 -8.00
N LEU A 176 10.93 -0.27 -7.77
CA LEU A 176 12.06 0.63 -7.54
C LEU A 176 11.88 1.27 -6.17
N ALA A 177 12.85 1.09 -5.28
CA ALA A 177 12.84 1.66 -3.94
C ALA A 177 13.98 2.66 -3.80
N MET A 178 13.65 3.91 -3.49
CA MET A 178 14.62 4.95 -3.17
C MET A 178 14.70 5.09 -1.65
N LEU A 179 15.90 4.92 -1.12
CA LEU A 179 16.22 4.80 0.30
C LEU A 179 17.24 5.86 0.69
N PRO A 180 17.42 6.19 1.97
CA PRO A 180 18.40 7.18 2.41
C PRO A 180 19.86 6.88 1.98
N PHE A 181 20.17 5.61 1.77
CA PHE A 181 21.53 5.15 1.41
C PHE A 181 21.67 4.70 -0.05
N GLY A 182 20.63 4.80 -0.87
CA GLY A 182 20.70 4.43 -2.29
C GLY A 182 19.38 3.90 -2.84
N THR A 183 19.46 3.24 -4.00
CA THR A 183 18.30 2.74 -4.73
C THR A 183 18.39 1.23 -4.88
N LEU A 184 17.29 0.54 -4.63
CA LEU A 184 17.11 -0.89 -4.92
C LEU A 184 16.11 -1.04 -6.07
N ALA A 185 16.42 -1.90 -7.03
CA ALA A 185 15.52 -2.29 -8.10
C ALA A 185 15.39 -3.81 -8.13
N MET A 186 14.16 -4.30 -8.22
CA MET A 186 13.89 -5.72 -8.32
C MET A 186 12.82 -5.97 -9.38
N PRO A 187 12.96 -7.02 -10.23
CA PRO A 187 11.95 -7.36 -11.23
C PRO A 187 10.67 -7.88 -10.57
N ALA A 188 9.56 -7.92 -11.32
CA ALA A 188 8.38 -8.65 -10.90
C ALA A 188 8.68 -10.17 -10.84
N TYR A 189 7.87 -10.91 -10.05
CA TYR A 189 7.89 -12.37 -10.14
C TYR A 189 7.35 -12.80 -11.52
N PRO A 190 8.08 -13.63 -12.28
CA PRO A 190 7.61 -14.06 -13.59
C PRO A 190 6.49 -15.09 -13.45
N THR A 191 5.28 -14.69 -13.86
CA THR A 191 4.11 -15.57 -13.95
C THR A 191 3.45 -15.42 -15.32
N SER A 192 2.81 -16.50 -15.79
CA SER A 192 1.93 -16.48 -16.96
C SER A 192 0.45 -16.39 -16.58
N GLU A 193 0.15 -16.54 -15.30
CA GLU A 193 -1.21 -16.54 -14.77
C GLU A 193 -1.56 -15.13 -14.30
N ILE A 194 -2.26 -14.37 -15.13
CA ILE A 194 -2.72 -13.01 -14.80
C ILE A 194 -4.25 -13.03 -14.81
N ILE A 195 -4.86 -13.04 -13.62
CA ILE A 195 -6.31 -13.13 -13.45
C ILE A 195 -6.88 -11.78 -13.03
N ASP A 196 -6.40 -11.20 -11.91
CA ASP A 196 -6.88 -9.92 -11.39
C ASP A 196 -5.76 -9.18 -10.63
N PRO A 197 -5.30 -8.01 -11.12
CA PRO A 197 -4.28 -7.23 -10.43
C PRO A 197 -4.82 -6.43 -9.23
N THR A 198 -6.14 -6.44 -9.00
CA THR A 198 -6.75 -5.72 -7.87
C THR A 198 -6.26 -6.30 -6.54
N GLY A 199 -5.75 -5.43 -5.66
CA GLY A 199 -5.19 -5.84 -4.37
C GLY A 199 -3.72 -6.27 -4.42
N CYS A 200 -3.07 -6.32 -5.60
CA CYS A 200 -1.63 -6.59 -5.68
C CYS A 200 -0.81 -5.52 -4.93
N GLY A 201 -1.22 -4.26 -4.99
CA GLY A 201 -0.61 -3.17 -4.23
C GLY A 201 -0.73 -3.35 -2.73
N ASP A 202 -1.94 -3.69 -2.26
CA ASP A 202 -2.23 -3.90 -0.84
C ASP A 202 -1.47 -5.10 -0.27
N SER A 203 -1.47 -6.22 -0.99
CA SER A 203 -0.75 -7.43 -0.59
C SER A 203 0.77 -7.24 -0.63
N PHE A 204 1.28 -6.46 -1.58
CA PHE A 204 2.68 -6.04 -1.63
C PHE A 204 3.04 -5.23 -0.38
N ALA A 205 2.30 -4.16 -0.10
CA ALA A 205 2.55 -3.30 1.06
C ALA A 205 2.41 -4.07 2.38
N GLY A 206 1.34 -4.84 2.54
CA GLY A 206 1.11 -5.66 3.73
C GLY A 206 2.23 -6.66 4.00
N SER A 207 2.70 -7.38 2.97
CA SER A 207 3.79 -8.35 3.10
C SER A 207 5.14 -7.66 3.37
N PHE A 208 5.42 -6.54 2.70
CA PHE A 208 6.59 -5.71 2.96
C PHE A 208 6.67 -5.31 4.44
N LEU A 209 5.57 -4.78 4.97
CA LEU A 209 5.47 -4.32 6.36
C LEU A 209 5.53 -5.47 7.37
N ALA A 210 4.88 -6.59 7.08
CA ALA A 210 4.92 -7.77 7.95
C ALA A 210 6.35 -8.29 8.14
N TYR A 211 7.18 -8.24 7.08
CA TYR A 211 8.59 -8.61 7.19
C TYR A 211 9.40 -7.63 8.05
N LEU A 212 9.09 -6.33 7.97
CA LEU A 212 9.79 -5.28 8.72
C LEU A 212 9.34 -5.14 10.17
N ALA A 213 8.14 -5.63 10.51
CA ALA A 213 7.58 -5.52 11.85
C ALA A 213 8.51 -6.13 12.91
N GLY A 214 8.69 -5.40 14.02
CA GLY A 214 9.56 -5.83 15.12
C GLY A 214 11.07 -5.69 14.88
N ARG A 215 11.49 -5.07 13.77
CA ARG A 215 12.90 -4.83 13.43
C ARG A 215 13.24 -3.35 13.64
N PRO A 216 13.92 -2.96 14.72
CA PRO A 216 14.27 -1.56 14.95
C PRO A 216 15.32 -1.08 13.92
N GLY A 217 15.21 0.19 13.51
CA GLY A 217 16.20 0.81 12.60
C GLY A 217 16.18 0.24 11.18
N VAL A 218 15.15 -0.44 10.78
CA VAL A 218 15.02 -1.20 9.55
C VAL A 218 15.28 -0.38 8.27
N LEU A 219 15.02 0.92 8.28
CA LEU A 219 15.25 1.79 7.12
C LEU A 219 16.74 2.06 6.85
N THR A 220 17.65 1.61 7.69
CA THR A 220 19.10 1.67 7.50
C THR A 220 19.73 0.31 7.17
N ASP A 221 18.93 -0.75 7.18
CA ASP A 221 19.33 -2.13 6.84
C ASP A 221 18.90 -2.50 5.42
N ILE A 222 19.84 -2.41 4.48
CA ILE A 222 19.58 -2.71 3.07
C ILE A 222 19.14 -4.16 2.84
N GLU A 223 19.69 -5.11 3.62
CA GLU A 223 19.35 -6.52 3.47
C GLU A 223 17.95 -6.82 4.02
N ALA A 224 17.56 -6.16 5.11
CA ALA A 224 16.19 -6.27 5.63
C ALA A 224 15.19 -5.74 4.60
N ILE A 225 15.46 -4.58 4.00
CA ILE A 225 14.58 -4.00 2.97
C ILE A 225 14.55 -4.89 1.72
N ARG A 226 15.70 -5.38 1.25
CA ARG A 226 15.77 -6.29 0.11
C ARG A 226 14.93 -7.56 0.34
N ASN A 227 15.05 -8.16 1.51
CA ASN A 227 14.25 -9.34 1.85
C ASN A 227 12.76 -8.99 1.98
N ALA A 228 12.40 -7.85 2.55
CA ALA A 228 11.02 -7.38 2.58
C ALA A 228 10.44 -7.23 1.17
N LEU A 229 11.21 -6.67 0.22
CA LEU A 229 10.80 -6.57 -1.19
C LEU A 229 10.65 -7.94 -1.86
N VAL A 230 11.50 -8.93 -1.52
CA VAL A 230 11.35 -10.34 -1.98
C VAL A 230 9.98 -10.88 -1.55
N HIS A 231 9.67 -10.80 -0.25
CA HIS A 231 8.41 -11.28 0.28
C HIS A 231 7.20 -10.52 -0.29
N ALA A 232 7.29 -9.20 -0.42
CA ALA A 232 6.26 -8.36 -1.02
C ALA A 232 5.96 -8.76 -2.47
N THR A 233 6.99 -8.93 -3.29
CA THR A 233 6.85 -9.31 -4.70
C THR A 233 6.24 -10.72 -4.84
N VAL A 234 6.68 -11.66 -4.02
CA VAL A 234 6.13 -13.02 -4.02
C VAL A 234 4.67 -13.04 -3.58
N THR A 235 4.32 -12.34 -2.50
CA THR A 235 2.93 -12.28 -2.04
C THR A 235 2.02 -11.65 -3.11
N SER A 236 2.44 -10.55 -3.70
CA SER A 236 1.70 -9.88 -4.78
C SER A 236 1.49 -10.79 -5.99
N SER A 237 2.47 -11.67 -6.31
CA SER A 237 2.32 -12.63 -7.42
C SER A 237 1.22 -13.67 -7.18
N PHE A 238 0.97 -14.06 -5.94
CA PHE A 238 -0.17 -14.94 -5.62
C PHE A 238 -1.50 -14.19 -5.74
N THR A 239 -1.55 -12.92 -5.33
CA THR A 239 -2.77 -12.09 -5.51
C THR A 239 -3.17 -12.01 -6.96
N LEU A 240 -2.19 -11.80 -7.86
CA LEU A 240 -2.40 -11.65 -9.30
C LEU A 240 -3.02 -12.91 -9.94
N GLU A 241 -2.78 -14.09 -9.38
CA GLU A 241 -3.22 -15.39 -9.88
C GLU A 241 -4.65 -15.76 -9.43
N GLY A 242 -5.39 -14.86 -8.78
CA GLY A 242 -6.76 -15.11 -8.33
C GLY A 242 -7.63 -13.86 -8.28
N ILE A 243 -8.86 -14.02 -7.82
CA ILE A 243 -9.80 -12.91 -7.63
C ILE A 243 -9.91 -12.57 -6.14
N GLY A 244 -9.70 -11.30 -5.82
CA GLY A 244 -9.76 -10.81 -4.44
C GLY A 244 -8.71 -11.47 -3.55
N THR A 245 -9.12 -12.00 -2.40
CA THR A 245 -8.22 -12.61 -1.40
C THR A 245 -8.15 -14.14 -1.48
N SER A 246 -8.76 -14.78 -2.49
CA SER A 246 -8.92 -16.24 -2.56
C SER A 246 -7.59 -16.98 -2.53
N GLU A 247 -6.65 -16.59 -3.38
CA GLU A 247 -5.35 -17.24 -3.47
C GLU A 247 -4.51 -16.98 -2.22
N ILE A 248 -4.43 -15.74 -1.75
CA ILE A 248 -3.65 -15.40 -0.55
C ILE A 248 -4.17 -16.15 0.67
N ALA A 249 -5.49 -16.28 0.82
CA ALA A 249 -6.11 -16.99 1.94
C ALA A 249 -5.86 -18.51 1.91
N SER A 250 -5.56 -19.07 0.74
CA SER A 250 -5.36 -20.51 0.53
C SER A 250 -3.89 -20.94 0.46
N ILE A 251 -2.94 -20.00 0.44
CA ILE A 251 -1.51 -20.31 0.33
C ILE A 251 -1.04 -21.17 1.50
N ASP A 252 -0.54 -22.36 1.23
CA ASP A 252 0.18 -23.13 2.21
C ASP A 252 1.64 -22.68 2.36
N ARG A 253 2.22 -22.96 3.52
CA ARG A 253 3.59 -22.56 3.85
C ARG A 253 4.64 -23.08 2.88
N GLY A 254 4.47 -24.32 2.40
CA GLY A 254 5.41 -24.99 1.50
C GLY A 254 5.46 -24.28 0.14
N SER A 255 4.30 -24.06 -0.46
CA SER A 255 4.14 -23.35 -1.73
C SER A 255 4.69 -21.92 -1.65
N TYR A 256 4.41 -21.21 -0.55
CA TYR A 256 4.94 -19.88 -0.32
C TYR A 256 6.47 -19.86 -0.29
N HIS A 257 7.12 -20.69 0.55
CA HIS A 257 8.57 -20.72 0.66
C HIS A 257 9.23 -21.21 -0.63
N ALA A 258 8.65 -22.18 -1.31
CA ALA A 258 9.16 -22.63 -2.61
C ALA A 258 9.19 -21.49 -3.65
N ARG A 259 8.15 -20.62 -3.65
CA ARG A 259 8.11 -19.44 -4.53
C ARG A 259 9.13 -18.37 -4.10
N VAL A 260 9.30 -18.13 -2.80
CA VAL A 260 10.36 -17.24 -2.27
C VAL A 260 11.75 -17.73 -2.71
N ASP A 261 12.05 -19.00 -2.52
CA ASP A 261 13.35 -19.59 -2.91
C ASP A 261 13.58 -19.53 -4.42
N ARG A 262 12.52 -19.77 -5.21
CA ARG A 262 12.60 -19.62 -6.67
C ARG A 262 12.89 -18.17 -7.06
N TYR A 263 12.19 -17.21 -6.47
CA TYR A 263 12.39 -15.81 -6.77
C TYR A 263 13.78 -15.32 -6.36
N ARG A 264 14.28 -15.71 -5.19
CA ARG A 264 15.67 -15.44 -4.76
C ARG A 264 16.70 -15.91 -5.79
N ARG A 265 16.53 -17.11 -6.32
CA ARG A 265 17.42 -17.62 -7.39
C ARG A 265 17.36 -16.79 -8.66
N ILE A 266 16.13 -16.36 -9.06
CA ILE A 266 15.93 -15.52 -10.25
C ILE A 266 16.65 -14.18 -10.11
N VAL A 267 16.59 -13.55 -8.92
CA VAL A 267 17.19 -12.23 -8.68
C VAL A 267 18.62 -12.30 -8.13
N GLY A 268 19.20 -13.49 -8.02
CA GLY A 268 20.59 -13.67 -7.58
C GLY A 268 20.83 -13.36 -6.09
N ILE A 269 19.80 -13.44 -5.25
CA ILE A 269 19.91 -13.25 -3.80
C ILE A 269 20.09 -14.62 -3.13
N LYS A 270 21.09 -14.72 -2.24
CA LYS A 270 21.35 -15.94 -1.45
C LYS A 270 20.41 -16.06 -0.26
#